data_5f2f55085eabc12c28c28a00f563760a
#
_entry.id   5f2f55085eabc12c28c28a00f563760a
#
_cell.length_a   1.000
_cell.length_b   1.000
_cell.length_c   1.000
_cell.angle_alpha   90.00
_cell.angle_beta   90.00
_cell.angle_gamma   90.00
#
_symmetry.space_group_name_H-M   'P 1'
#
loop_
_entity.id
_entity.type
_entity.pdbx_description
1 polymer ?
#
loop_
_entity_poly.entity_id
_entity_poly.type
_entity_poly.pdbx_seq_one_letter_code
_entity_poly.pdbx_strand_id
1 'polypeptide(L)'
;MRQIVLDTETTGLSTAQGHRIIEIGCLELVNRRLTGRDFHRFLNPDRDIDQGAEAVHGISRADLEIEPRFPEIVDDFLAFIKDAELIIHNASFDVGFLEHELKLMKHKRPMIEHHATVLDTLTMAREMHPGQRNSLDALCKRYEVDATKRDVHGALIDSELLANVYLAMTGGQTAMLLDDDVVGHHADPVGAAPGRDSADDELSRPGAAPTVDLPVVRASAEESAAHDALLEKMRKSGACGWDID
;
A
#
# COMPACT_ATOMS: atom_id res chain seq x y z
N MET A 1 -2.31 -10.57 -6.71
CA MET A 1 -1.65 -10.76 -5.40
C MET A 1 -2.56 -10.17 -4.34
N ARG A 2 -2.83 -10.91 -3.26
CA ARG A 2 -3.65 -10.47 -2.12
C ARG A 2 -2.73 -10.07 -0.97
N GLN A 3 -2.91 -8.87 -0.44
CA GLN A 3 -2.12 -8.32 0.65
C GLN A 3 -3.06 -7.81 1.74
N ILE A 4 -2.61 -7.85 2.98
CA ILE A 4 -3.32 -7.31 4.14
C ILE A 4 -2.37 -6.34 4.84
N VAL A 5 -2.74 -5.08 4.89
CA VAL A 5 -2.04 -4.11 5.73
C VAL A 5 -2.56 -4.28 7.14
N LEU A 6 -1.67 -4.42 8.10
CA LEU A 6 -2.00 -4.72 9.49
C LEU A 6 -1.22 -3.82 10.44
N ASP A 7 -1.91 -3.38 11.48
CA ASP A 7 -1.35 -2.71 12.64
C ASP A 7 -2.07 -3.16 13.91
N THR A 8 -1.43 -3.04 15.08
CA THR A 8 -2.00 -3.41 16.37
C THR A 8 -1.70 -2.38 17.45
N GLU A 9 -2.69 -2.11 18.33
CA GLU A 9 -2.47 -1.42 19.58
C GLU A 9 -2.40 -2.42 20.74
N THR A 10 -1.61 -2.08 21.74
CA THR A 10 -1.29 -2.99 22.84
C THR A 10 -1.32 -2.30 24.21
N THR A 11 -1.45 -3.07 25.28
CA THR A 11 -1.40 -2.53 26.64
C THR A 11 -0.02 -2.01 27.07
N GLY A 12 1.01 -2.19 26.23
CA GLY A 12 2.39 -1.75 26.48
C GLY A 12 3.37 -2.46 25.55
N LEU A 13 4.67 -2.29 25.77
CA LEU A 13 5.70 -2.55 24.74
C LEU A 13 6.23 -4.00 24.68
N SER A 14 6.00 -4.85 25.68
CA SER A 14 6.69 -6.14 25.76
C SER A 14 5.78 -7.29 26.19
N THR A 15 5.71 -8.31 25.36
CA THR A 15 5.02 -9.58 25.67
C THR A 15 5.64 -10.29 26.89
N ALA A 16 6.94 -10.11 27.15
CA ALA A 16 7.60 -10.67 28.33
C ALA A 16 7.10 -10.08 29.66
N GLN A 17 6.52 -8.87 29.62
CA GLN A 17 5.85 -8.24 30.77
C GLN A 17 4.35 -8.58 30.82
N GLY A 18 3.90 -9.47 29.97
CA GLY A 18 2.51 -9.92 29.89
C GLY A 18 1.59 -8.94 29.19
N HIS A 19 2.11 -7.97 28.42
CA HIS A 19 1.26 -7.06 27.64
C HIS A 19 0.49 -7.82 26.57
N ARG A 20 -0.67 -7.29 26.20
CA ARG A 20 -1.68 -7.93 25.39
C ARG A 20 -2.10 -7.00 24.24
N ILE A 21 -2.64 -7.54 23.18
CA ILE A 21 -3.28 -6.78 22.10
C ILE A 21 -4.62 -6.24 22.59
N ILE A 22 -4.93 -5.00 22.23
CA ILE A 22 -6.20 -4.33 22.56
C ILE A 22 -6.96 -3.86 21.31
N GLU A 23 -6.28 -3.70 20.19
CA GLU A 23 -6.91 -3.38 18.91
C GLU A 23 -6.16 -4.07 17.76
N ILE A 24 -6.88 -4.58 16.78
CA ILE A 24 -6.33 -5.11 15.53
C ILE A 24 -7.03 -4.38 14.39
N GLY A 25 -6.26 -3.73 13.53
CA GLY A 25 -6.71 -3.09 12.30
C GLY A 25 -6.09 -3.74 11.09
N CYS A 26 -6.91 -4.21 10.15
CA CYS A 26 -6.44 -4.80 8.90
C CYS A 26 -7.23 -4.27 7.71
N LEU A 27 -6.53 -3.98 6.61
CA LEU A 27 -7.13 -3.55 5.34
C LEU A 27 -6.68 -4.46 4.21
N GLU A 28 -7.61 -4.89 3.38
CA GLU A 28 -7.30 -5.76 2.24
C GLU A 28 -6.94 -4.96 1.00
N LEU A 29 -5.81 -5.35 0.38
CA LEU A 29 -5.37 -4.90 -0.93
C LEU A 29 -5.40 -6.08 -1.91
N VAL A 30 -5.98 -5.89 -3.09
CA VAL A 30 -5.89 -6.83 -4.21
C VAL A 30 -5.35 -6.09 -5.42
N ASN A 31 -4.23 -6.60 -5.96
CA ASN A 31 -3.56 -5.96 -7.09
C ASN A 31 -3.30 -4.46 -6.85
N ARG A 32 -2.81 -4.12 -5.65
CA ARG A 32 -2.48 -2.75 -5.22
C ARG A 32 -3.68 -1.78 -5.10
N ARG A 33 -4.88 -2.29 -4.95
CA ARG A 33 -6.09 -1.48 -4.74
C ARG A 33 -6.79 -1.93 -3.46
N LEU A 34 -7.19 -0.97 -2.63
CA LEU A 34 -8.07 -1.24 -1.49
C LEU A 34 -9.38 -1.84 -2.00
N THR A 35 -9.80 -2.96 -1.40
CA THR A 35 -11.04 -3.65 -1.78
C THR A 35 -12.26 -3.13 -1.01
N GLY A 36 -12.03 -2.37 0.05
CA GLY A 36 -13.05 -1.96 1.01
C GLY A 36 -13.38 -3.05 2.05
N ARG A 37 -12.68 -4.19 2.02
CA ARG A 37 -12.78 -5.21 3.07
C ARG A 37 -11.75 -4.92 4.14
N ASP A 38 -12.20 -4.94 5.38
CA ASP A 38 -11.39 -4.73 6.56
C ASP A 38 -11.66 -5.80 7.63
N PHE A 39 -10.74 -5.90 8.59
CA PHE A 39 -10.94 -6.59 9.86
C PHE A 39 -10.52 -5.63 10.96
N HIS A 40 -11.49 -5.17 11.75
CA HIS A 40 -11.26 -4.24 12.83
C HIS A 40 -11.92 -4.76 14.10
N ARG A 41 -11.14 -4.93 15.18
CA ARG A 41 -11.62 -5.41 16.48
C ARG A 41 -10.88 -4.74 17.62
N PHE A 42 -11.66 -4.28 18.59
CA PHE A 42 -11.16 -3.99 19.93
C PHE A 42 -11.21 -5.27 20.77
N LEU A 43 -10.30 -5.40 21.71
CA LEU A 43 -10.12 -6.61 22.49
C LEU A 43 -10.00 -6.30 23.99
N ASN A 44 -10.66 -7.11 24.80
CA ASN A 44 -10.47 -7.10 26.24
C ASN A 44 -9.17 -7.83 26.60
N PRO A 45 -8.15 -7.12 27.13
CA PRO A 45 -6.85 -7.73 27.44
C PRO A 45 -6.84 -8.49 28.77
N ASP A 46 -7.91 -8.42 29.58
CA ASP A 46 -7.98 -8.91 30.98
C ASP A 46 -6.85 -8.36 31.88
N ARG A 47 -6.34 -7.17 31.59
CA ARG A 47 -5.30 -6.50 32.37
C ARG A 47 -5.39 -4.97 32.19
N ASP A 48 -4.68 -4.24 33.03
CA ASP A 48 -4.55 -2.79 32.92
C ASP A 48 -3.67 -2.40 31.73
N ILE A 49 -3.92 -1.19 31.23
CA ILE A 49 -3.16 -0.57 30.15
C ILE A 49 -2.10 0.33 30.79
N ASP A 50 -0.87 0.28 30.30
CA ASP A 50 0.18 1.18 30.75
C ASP A 50 -0.18 2.62 30.37
N GLN A 51 0.00 3.56 31.29
CA GLN A 51 -0.30 4.98 31.07
C GLN A 51 0.40 5.54 29.81
N GLY A 52 1.62 5.06 29.52
CA GLY A 52 2.35 5.46 28.32
C GLY A 52 1.70 4.97 27.03
N ALA A 53 1.11 3.79 27.03
CA ALA A 53 0.38 3.23 25.90
C ALA A 53 -0.96 3.95 25.71
N GLU A 54 -1.72 4.13 26.80
CA GLU A 54 -3.00 4.87 26.79
C GLU A 54 -2.82 6.30 26.27
N ALA A 55 -1.72 6.97 26.63
CA ALA A 55 -1.41 8.32 26.13
C ALA A 55 -1.14 8.37 24.61
N VAL A 56 -0.78 7.24 23.99
CA VAL A 56 -0.49 7.13 22.56
C VAL A 56 -1.77 6.85 21.76
N HIS A 57 -2.52 5.81 22.13
CA HIS A 57 -3.71 5.36 21.37
C HIS A 57 -5.04 5.87 21.94
N GLY A 58 -5.07 6.44 23.16
CA GLY A 58 -6.28 7.02 23.75
C GLY A 58 -7.35 6.03 24.20
N ILE A 59 -7.11 4.72 24.13
CA ILE A 59 -8.07 3.67 24.49
C ILE A 59 -7.93 3.40 25.97
N SER A 60 -9.02 3.56 26.73
CA SER A 60 -9.02 3.27 28.17
C SER A 60 -9.40 1.82 28.48
N ARG A 61 -9.03 1.35 29.67
CA ARG A 61 -9.43 0.01 30.12
C ARG A 61 -10.96 -0.16 30.16
N ALA A 62 -11.68 0.91 30.49
CA ALA A 62 -13.15 0.89 30.59
C ALA A 62 -13.81 0.67 29.22
N ASP A 63 -13.22 1.21 28.15
CA ASP A 63 -13.74 1.05 26.79
C ASP A 63 -13.70 -0.41 26.33
N LEU A 64 -12.78 -1.19 26.91
CA LEU A 64 -12.52 -2.58 26.51
C LEU A 64 -13.22 -3.63 27.37
N GLU A 65 -13.96 -3.24 28.41
CA GLU A 65 -14.58 -4.18 29.35
C GLU A 65 -15.58 -5.15 28.69
N ILE A 66 -16.33 -4.65 27.72
CA ILE A 66 -17.37 -5.39 26.99
C ILE A 66 -16.87 -6.02 25.70
N GLU A 67 -15.65 -5.73 25.30
CA GLU A 67 -15.09 -6.23 24.06
C GLU A 67 -14.69 -7.71 24.16
N PRO A 68 -14.69 -8.46 23.04
CA PRO A 68 -14.28 -9.86 23.03
C PRO A 68 -12.81 -10.02 23.40
N ARG A 69 -12.45 -11.20 23.89
CA ARG A 69 -11.06 -11.59 24.08
C ARG A 69 -10.45 -12.13 22.78
N PHE A 70 -9.14 -12.09 22.67
CA PHE A 70 -8.45 -12.62 21.48
C PHE A 70 -8.87 -14.03 21.06
N PRO A 71 -9.06 -15.03 21.98
CA PRO A 71 -9.53 -16.36 21.58
C PRO A 71 -10.92 -16.40 20.93
N GLU A 72 -11.74 -15.37 21.14
CA GLU A 72 -13.11 -15.32 20.61
C GLU A 72 -13.14 -14.84 19.16
N ILE A 73 -12.08 -14.12 18.71
CA ILE A 73 -12.00 -13.55 17.35
C ILE A 73 -10.94 -14.21 16.46
N VAL A 74 -10.12 -15.07 17.03
CA VAL A 74 -8.91 -15.59 16.36
C VAL A 74 -9.21 -16.36 15.09
N ASP A 75 -10.28 -17.15 15.06
CA ASP A 75 -10.63 -17.96 13.86
C ASP A 75 -11.02 -17.05 12.69
N ASP A 76 -11.77 -15.98 12.95
CA ASP A 76 -12.13 -14.96 11.95
C ASP A 76 -10.89 -14.18 11.49
N PHE A 77 -10.01 -13.81 12.44
CA PHE A 77 -8.75 -13.14 12.13
C PHE A 77 -7.86 -13.99 11.24
N LEU A 78 -7.62 -15.26 11.62
CA LEU A 78 -6.77 -16.17 10.85
C LEU A 78 -7.39 -16.48 9.48
N ALA A 79 -8.71 -16.58 9.37
CA ALA A 79 -9.40 -16.73 8.09
C ALA A 79 -9.21 -15.48 7.21
N PHE A 80 -9.22 -14.28 7.81
CA PHE A 80 -9.03 -13.03 7.08
C PHE A 80 -7.61 -12.89 6.52
N ILE A 81 -6.57 -13.26 7.27
CA ILE A 81 -5.16 -13.14 6.82
C ILE A 81 -4.68 -14.33 5.97
N LYS A 82 -5.45 -15.41 5.93
CA LYS A 82 -5.02 -16.65 5.28
C LYS A 82 -4.50 -16.46 3.86
N ASP A 83 -3.32 -17.05 3.59
CA ASP A 83 -2.66 -17.08 2.28
C ASP A 83 -2.40 -15.67 1.69
N ALA A 84 -2.39 -14.61 2.52
CA ALA A 84 -2.04 -13.26 2.13
C ALA A 84 -0.57 -12.94 2.45
N GLU A 85 -0.09 -11.83 1.90
CA GLU A 85 1.12 -11.16 2.36
C GLU A 85 0.73 -10.04 3.32
N LEU A 86 1.18 -10.11 4.57
CA LEU A 86 0.95 -9.07 5.58
C LEU A 86 1.96 -7.94 5.37
N ILE A 87 1.45 -6.72 5.25
CA ILE A 87 2.23 -5.49 5.15
C ILE A 87 2.18 -4.82 6.52
N ILE A 88 3.29 -4.80 7.23
CA ILE A 88 3.36 -4.32 8.62
C ILE A 88 4.55 -3.37 8.76
N HIS A 89 4.40 -2.30 9.54
CA HIS A 89 5.49 -1.37 9.82
C HIS A 89 6.18 -1.72 11.14
N ASN A 90 7.45 -2.14 11.11
CA ASN A 90 8.15 -2.73 12.26
C ASN A 90 7.53 -4.08 12.67
N ALA A 91 7.37 -4.96 11.70
CA ALA A 91 6.61 -6.20 11.78
C ALA A 91 6.98 -7.10 12.98
N SER A 92 8.22 -7.03 13.47
CA SER A 92 8.64 -7.82 14.64
C SER A 92 7.82 -7.53 15.90
N PHE A 93 7.27 -6.33 16.03
CA PHE A 93 6.42 -5.94 17.15
C PHE A 93 5.05 -6.64 17.06
N ASP A 94 4.30 -6.39 16.02
CA ASP A 94 2.94 -6.90 15.85
C ASP A 94 2.91 -8.43 15.72
N VAL A 95 3.80 -9.00 14.92
CA VAL A 95 3.95 -10.45 14.80
C VAL A 95 4.28 -11.09 16.15
N GLY A 96 5.18 -10.45 16.92
CA GLY A 96 5.54 -10.92 18.26
C GLY A 96 4.35 -10.98 19.20
N PHE A 97 3.48 -9.97 19.18
CA PHE A 97 2.25 -9.93 19.97
C PHE A 97 1.21 -10.94 19.48
N LEU A 98 0.95 -11.04 18.18
CA LEU A 98 0.04 -12.02 17.60
C LEU A 98 0.44 -13.45 17.94
N GLU A 99 1.72 -13.78 17.79
CA GLU A 99 2.24 -15.10 18.16
C GLU A 99 2.18 -15.36 19.65
N HIS A 100 2.36 -14.32 20.48
CA HIS A 100 2.21 -14.42 21.92
C HIS A 100 0.78 -14.80 22.30
N GLU A 101 -0.21 -14.12 21.73
CA GLU A 101 -1.64 -14.44 21.92
C GLU A 101 -1.96 -15.87 21.48
N LEU A 102 -1.49 -16.30 20.31
CA LEU A 102 -1.66 -17.65 19.81
C LEU A 102 -1.01 -18.71 20.74
N LYS A 103 0.15 -18.39 21.32
CA LYS A 103 0.84 -19.29 22.29
C LYS A 103 0.07 -19.36 23.61
N LEU A 104 -0.46 -18.25 24.12
CA LEU A 104 -1.27 -18.22 25.34
C LEU A 104 -2.51 -19.11 25.24
N MET A 105 -3.18 -19.08 24.12
CA MET A 105 -4.35 -19.95 23.88
C MET A 105 -3.98 -21.39 23.43
N LYS A 106 -2.68 -21.72 23.37
CA LYS A 106 -2.16 -23.03 22.92
C LYS A 106 -2.63 -23.42 21.52
N HIS A 107 -2.67 -22.44 20.60
CA HIS A 107 -3.04 -22.69 19.23
C HIS A 107 -2.07 -23.68 18.57
N LYS A 108 -2.56 -24.59 17.69
CA LYS A 108 -1.76 -25.65 17.06
C LYS A 108 -0.65 -25.09 16.15
N ARG A 109 -0.86 -23.91 15.56
CA ARG A 109 0.07 -23.21 14.67
C ARG A 109 0.26 -21.79 15.20
N PRO A 110 1.12 -21.59 16.21
CA PRO A 110 1.24 -20.28 16.89
C PRO A 110 2.11 -19.27 16.16
N MET A 111 2.74 -19.66 15.05
CA MET A 111 3.56 -18.74 14.25
C MET A 111 2.75 -18.17 13.10
N ILE A 112 2.86 -16.85 12.87
CA ILE A 112 2.14 -16.16 11.80
C ILE A 112 2.55 -16.69 10.42
N GLU A 113 3.80 -17.06 10.24
CA GLU A 113 4.31 -17.64 8.99
C GLU A 113 3.60 -18.92 8.53
N HIS A 114 2.88 -19.61 9.44
CA HIS A 114 2.04 -20.73 9.08
C HIS A 114 0.70 -20.34 8.41
N HIS A 115 0.36 -19.06 8.43
CA HIS A 115 -0.93 -18.54 7.97
C HIS A 115 -0.77 -17.54 6.84
N ALA A 116 0.29 -16.72 6.87
CA ALA A 116 0.55 -15.64 5.92
C ALA A 116 2.05 -15.37 5.81
N THR A 117 2.49 -14.76 4.72
CA THR A 117 3.85 -14.21 4.61
C THR A 117 3.88 -12.79 5.21
N VAL A 118 5.06 -12.31 5.58
CA VAL A 118 5.19 -10.98 6.21
C VAL A 118 6.20 -10.14 5.43
N LEU A 119 5.82 -8.90 5.12
CA LEU A 119 6.67 -7.86 4.57
C LEU A 119 6.78 -6.72 5.61
N ASP A 120 8.00 -6.46 6.07
CA ASP A 120 8.30 -5.35 6.99
C ASP A 120 8.64 -4.08 6.21
N THR A 121 7.71 -3.11 6.24
CA THR A 121 7.88 -1.84 5.55
C THR A 121 8.93 -0.93 6.20
N LEU A 122 9.25 -1.11 7.49
CA LEU A 122 10.35 -0.38 8.13
C LEU A 122 11.70 -0.82 7.58
N THR A 123 11.89 -2.13 7.39
CA THR A 123 13.09 -2.68 6.76
C THR A 123 13.22 -2.17 5.33
N MET A 124 12.15 -2.25 4.54
CA MET A 124 12.09 -1.70 3.18
C MET A 124 12.44 -0.20 3.16
N ALA A 125 11.83 0.60 4.04
CA ALA A 125 12.07 2.03 4.11
C ALA A 125 13.52 2.37 4.47
N ARG A 126 14.16 1.59 5.35
CA ARG A 126 15.59 1.77 5.70
C ARG A 126 16.52 1.50 4.53
N GLU A 127 16.20 0.54 3.68
CA GLU A 127 16.95 0.25 2.45
C GLU A 127 16.79 1.38 1.42
N MET A 128 15.57 1.90 1.27
CA MET A 128 15.29 2.99 0.33
C MET A 128 15.81 4.36 0.80
N HIS A 129 15.85 4.59 2.12
CA HIS A 129 16.18 5.87 2.74
C HIS A 129 17.22 5.69 3.86
N PRO A 130 18.43 5.25 3.55
CA PRO A 130 19.47 5.01 4.56
C PRO A 130 19.80 6.29 5.33
N GLY A 131 19.96 6.17 6.64
CA GLY A 131 20.33 7.28 7.53
C GLY A 131 19.20 8.29 7.81
N GLN A 132 17.99 8.09 7.29
CA GLN A 132 16.84 8.97 7.52
C GLN A 132 15.88 8.36 8.58
N ARG A 133 14.99 9.21 9.10
CA ARG A 133 13.87 8.74 9.93
C ARG A 133 12.88 8.00 9.04
N ASN A 134 12.52 6.78 9.45
CA ASN A 134 11.62 5.89 8.73
C ASN A 134 10.44 5.41 9.60
N SER A 135 10.04 6.19 10.64
CA SER A 135 8.74 5.96 11.30
C SER A 135 7.59 6.22 10.34
N LEU A 136 6.41 5.68 10.61
CA LEU A 136 5.21 5.88 9.79
C LEU A 136 4.93 7.37 9.56
N ASP A 137 5.02 8.22 10.61
CA ASP A 137 4.87 9.68 10.49
C ASP A 137 5.91 10.32 9.56
N ALA A 138 7.16 9.86 9.64
CA ALA A 138 8.22 10.39 8.78
C ALA A 138 8.00 9.98 7.31
N LEU A 139 7.48 8.79 7.09
CA LEU A 139 7.12 8.29 5.76
C LEU A 139 5.89 9.00 5.21
N CYS A 140 4.84 9.21 6.02
CA CYS A 140 3.67 10.00 5.62
C CYS A 140 4.09 11.39 5.12
N LYS A 141 4.96 12.10 5.88
CA LYS A 141 5.48 13.41 5.46
C LYS A 141 6.30 13.35 4.18
N ARG A 142 7.12 12.31 4.00
CA ARG A 142 8.01 12.15 2.83
C ARG A 142 7.23 11.85 1.56
N TYR A 143 6.18 11.05 1.67
CA TYR A 143 5.35 10.62 0.54
C TYR A 143 4.06 11.42 0.40
N GLU A 144 3.94 12.53 1.15
CA GLU A 144 2.80 13.46 1.10
C GLU A 144 1.45 12.77 1.36
N VAL A 145 1.46 11.73 2.21
CA VAL A 145 0.25 11.05 2.68
C VAL A 145 -0.42 11.90 3.75
N ASP A 146 -1.68 12.23 3.53
CA ASP A 146 -2.48 13.03 4.47
C ASP A 146 -2.76 12.26 5.77
N ALA A 147 -2.14 12.71 6.85
CA ALA A 147 -2.31 12.17 8.19
C ALA A 147 -3.13 13.11 9.11
N THR A 148 -3.85 14.09 8.56
CA THR A 148 -4.59 15.10 9.36
C THR A 148 -5.73 14.51 10.18
N LYS A 149 -6.22 13.33 9.85
CA LYS A 149 -7.26 12.61 10.59
C LYS A 149 -6.74 11.81 11.78
N ARG A 150 -5.41 11.77 11.98
CA ARG A 150 -4.76 11.01 13.04
C ARG A 150 -4.52 11.89 14.26
N ASP A 151 -5.57 12.13 15.05
CA ASP A 151 -5.45 12.86 16.33
C ASP A 151 -4.77 11.99 17.41
N VAL A 152 -5.04 10.69 17.38
CA VAL A 152 -4.42 9.64 18.21
C VAL A 152 -4.06 8.45 17.34
N HIS A 153 -3.19 7.56 17.83
CA HIS A 153 -2.92 6.29 17.18
C HIS A 153 -4.14 5.38 17.26
N GLY A 154 -4.38 4.60 16.22
CA GLY A 154 -5.42 3.59 16.17
C GLY A 154 -5.12 2.61 15.05
N ALA A 155 -5.22 1.31 15.34
CA ALA A 155 -4.73 0.27 14.44
C ALA A 155 -5.35 0.34 13.03
N LEU A 156 -6.63 0.68 12.91
CA LEU A 156 -7.25 0.80 11.59
C LEU A 156 -6.77 2.04 10.83
N ILE A 157 -6.65 3.19 11.52
CA ILE A 157 -6.17 4.45 10.93
C ILE A 157 -4.70 4.30 10.50
N ASP A 158 -3.87 3.69 11.34
CA ASP A 158 -2.46 3.46 11.05
C ASP A 158 -2.27 2.47 9.91
N SER A 159 -3.14 1.45 9.80
CA SER A 159 -3.21 0.56 8.64
C SER A 159 -3.58 1.31 7.35
N GLU A 160 -4.51 2.29 7.39
CA GLU A 160 -4.87 3.11 6.23
C GLU A 160 -3.69 3.99 5.78
N LEU A 161 -3.04 4.66 6.72
CA LEU A 161 -1.84 5.46 6.44
C LEU A 161 -0.72 4.59 5.89
N LEU A 162 -0.49 3.42 6.50
CA LEU A 162 0.52 2.47 6.04
C LEU A 162 0.22 1.94 4.63
N ALA A 163 -1.04 1.66 4.31
CA ALA A 163 -1.44 1.26 2.96
C ALA A 163 -1.05 2.31 1.92
N ASN A 164 -1.36 3.58 2.18
CA ASN A 164 -1.04 4.68 1.29
C ASN A 164 0.48 4.89 1.17
N VAL A 165 1.22 4.86 2.29
CA VAL A 165 2.68 4.94 2.29
C VAL A 165 3.30 3.77 1.51
N TYR A 166 2.87 2.53 1.76
CA TYR A 166 3.36 1.34 1.05
C TYR A 166 3.12 1.43 -0.46
N LEU A 167 1.93 1.86 -0.87
CA LEU A 167 1.60 2.07 -2.27
C LEU A 167 2.49 3.16 -2.91
N ALA A 168 2.76 4.25 -2.20
CA ALA A 168 3.65 5.31 -2.66
C ALA A 168 5.11 4.83 -2.74
N MET A 169 5.62 4.15 -1.70
CA MET A 169 6.98 3.60 -1.66
C MET A 169 7.26 2.61 -2.79
N THR A 170 6.28 1.76 -3.10
CA THR A 170 6.44 0.67 -4.09
C THR A 170 5.90 1.04 -5.46
N GLY A 171 5.26 2.20 -5.58
CA GLY A 171 4.61 2.69 -6.81
C GLY A 171 5.56 3.37 -7.78
N GLY A 172 6.90 3.18 -7.70
CA GLY A 172 7.87 3.84 -8.55
C GLY A 172 7.37 4.04 -9.97
N GLN A 173 7.19 5.32 -10.40
CA GLN A 173 6.59 5.72 -11.66
C GLN A 173 5.44 4.80 -12.09
N THR A 174 4.33 4.83 -11.36
CA THR A 174 3.06 4.43 -11.99
C THR A 174 2.95 5.27 -13.23
N ALA A 175 2.96 4.58 -14.38
CA ALA A 175 2.58 5.19 -15.63
C ALA A 175 1.50 6.23 -15.36
N MET A 176 1.64 7.44 -15.90
CA MET A 176 0.51 8.32 -16.10
C MET A 176 -0.49 7.53 -16.95
N LEU A 177 -1.30 6.74 -16.30
CA LEU A 177 -2.59 6.39 -16.85
C LEU A 177 -3.37 7.70 -16.73
N LEU A 178 -3.27 8.50 -17.78
CA LEU A 178 -4.29 9.46 -18.11
C LEU A 178 -5.60 8.68 -17.98
N ASP A 179 -6.44 9.03 -17.03
CA ASP A 179 -7.84 8.66 -17.04
C ASP A 179 -8.42 9.27 -18.32
N ASP A 180 -8.36 8.50 -19.41
CA ASP A 180 -9.28 8.69 -20.52
C ASP A 180 -10.65 8.24 -19.99
N ASP A 181 -11.34 9.16 -19.34
CA ASP A 181 -12.77 9.09 -19.20
C ASP A 181 -13.38 9.06 -20.60
N VAL A 182 -13.67 7.85 -20.99
CA VAL A 182 -14.36 7.48 -22.22
C VAL A 182 -15.72 8.15 -22.26
N VAL A 183 -15.81 9.26 -22.98
CA VAL A 183 -17.09 9.71 -23.53
C VAL A 183 -17.42 8.74 -24.67
N GLY A 184 -18.45 7.91 -24.42
CA GLY A 184 -18.94 6.94 -25.37
C GLY A 184 -19.41 7.60 -26.66
N HIS A 185 -18.90 7.09 -27.76
CA HIS A 185 -19.60 7.18 -29.05
C HIS A 185 -19.72 5.78 -29.62
N HIS A 186 -20.97 5.32 -29.61
CA HIS A 186 -21.42 4.20 -30.44
C HIS A 186 -21.12 4.51 -31.91
N ALA A 187 -20.38 3.62 -32.54
CA ALA A 187 -20.40 3.50 -34.00
C ALA A 187 -20.67 2.04 -34.33
N ASP A 188 -21.75 1.83 -35.05
CA ASP A 188 -22.25 0.54 -35.54
C ASP A 188 -21.27 -0.12 -36.52
N PRO A 189 -21.25 -1.47 -36.58
CA PRO A 189 -20.44 -2.19 -37.54
C PRO A 189 -21.15 -2.30 -38.88
N VAL A 190 -20.51 -1.80 -39.93
CA VAL A 190 -21.00 -2.02 -41.32
C VAL A 190 -20.22 -3.17 -41.97
N GLY A 191 -21.00 -4.22 -42.25
CA GLY A 191 -21.00 -5.02 -43.47
C GLY A 191 -19.75 -5.77 -43.88
N ALA A 192 -19.83 -7.10 -43.75
CA ALA A 192 -19.03 -8.09 -44.45
C ALA A 192 -19.58 -8.31 -45.86
N ALA A 193 -18.70 -8.59 -46.86
CA ALA A 193 -19.01 -9.38 -48.01
C ALA A 193 -17.75 -10.14 -48.52
N PRO A 194 -17.93 -11.32 -49.14
CA PRO A 194 -16.95 -12.40 -49.17
C PRO A 194 -16.25 -12.59 -50.54
N GLY A 195 -15.14 -13.32 -50.53
CA GLY A 195 -14.64 -13.85 -51.83
C GLY A 195 -13.21 -14.39 -51.84
N ARG A 196 -13.11 -15.72 -51.70
CA ARG A 196 -12.35 -16.72 -52.47
C ARG A 196 -10.83 -16.77 -52.45
N ASP A 197 -10.38 -17.92 -51.93
CA ASP A 197 -9.41 -18.92 -52.46
C ASP A 197 -8.04 -18.48 -52.98
N SER A 198 -7.01 -18.94 -52.32
CA SER A 198 -6.20 -20.13 -52.69
C SER A 198 -4.90 -20.18 -51.85
N ALA A 199 -4.50 -21.41 -51.59
CA ALA A 199 -3.34 -21.88 -50.87
C ALA A 199 -2.00 -21.27 -51.29
N ASP A 200 -1.11 -21.07 -50.32
CA ASP A 200 0.14 -21.82 -50.18
C ASP A 200 0.91 -21.38 -48.96
N ASP A 201 1.52 -22.35 -48.36
CA ASP A 201 2.43 -22.53 -47.26
C ASP A 201 3.57 -21.49 -47.19
N GLU A 202 3.87 -20.89 -46.02
CA GLU A 202 5.21 -20.81 -45.42
C GLU A 202 5.22 -20.14 -44.04
N LEU A 203 5.71 -20.89 -43.10
CA LEU A 203 6.43 -20.56 -41.83
C LEU A 203 6.25 -19.21 -41.15
N SER A 204 5.57 -19.31 -40.02
CA SER A 204 5.54 -18.51 -38.80
C SER A 204 6.66 -17.49 -38.57
N ARG A 205 6.29 -16.21 -38.63
CA ARG A 205 6.90 -15.14 -37.84
C ARG A 205 5.81 -14.53 -36.94
N PRO A 206 6.09 -14.25 -35.64
CA PRO A 206 5.10 -13.59 -34.79
C PRO A 206 4.82 -12.19 -35.35
N GLY A 207 3.54 -11.93 -35.64
CA GLY A 207 3.08 -10.69 -36.24
C GLY A 207 3.43 -9.50 -35.36
N ALA A 208 4.03 -8.49 -35.98
CA ALA A 208 4.17 -7.16 -35.40
C ALA A 208 2.77 -6.62 -35.08
N ALA A 209 2.58 -6.12 -33.84
CA ALA A 209 1.38 -5.41 -33.45
C ALA A 209 1.15 -4.21 -34.40
N PRO A 210 -0.10 -3.87 -34.73
CA PRO A 210 -0.38 -2.71 -35.58
C PRO A 210 0.16 -1.45 -34.87
N THR A 211 1.10 -0.76 -35.51
CA THR A 211 1.53 0.58 -35.09
C THR A 211 0.38 1.54 -35.35
N VAL A 212 -0.25 1.98 -34.30
CA VAL A 212 -1.18 3.10 -34.33
C VAL A 212 -0.34 4.36 -34.55
N ASP A 213 -0.59 5.10 -35.64
CA ASP A 213 0.02 6.42 -35.85
C ASP A 213 -0.43 7.35 -34.72
N LEU A 214 0.46 7.59 -33.79
CA LEU A 214 0.20 8.53 -32.67
C LEU A 214 0.26 9.97 -33.25
N PRO A 215 -0.72 10.82 -32.89
CA PRO A 215 -0.68 12.22 -33.32
C PRO A 215 0.54 12.91 -32.70
N VAL A 216 1.44 13.40 -33.57
CA VAL A 216 2.59 14.17 -33.13
C VAL A 216 2.11 15.60 -32.84
N VAL A 217 1.98 15.95 -31.57
CA VAL A 217 1.72 17.32 -31.12
C VAL A 217 3.03 18.10 -31.27
N ARG A 218 3.08 19.08 -32.15
CA ARG A 218 4.21 20.00 -32.29
C ARG A 218 3.98 21.24 -31.47
N ALA A 219 5.05 21.73 -30.81
CA ALA A 219 5.01 22.98 -30.08
C ALA A 219 4.57 24.13 -31.01
N SER A 220 3.76 25.02 -30.48
CA SER A 220 3.37 26.26 -31.16
C SER A 220 4.57 27.22 -31.31
N ALA A 221 4.46 28.18 -32.20
CA ALA A 221 5.51 29.22 -32.36
C ALA A 221 5.74 30.01 -31.07
N GLU A 222 4.70 30.21 -30.26
CA GLU A 222 4.76 30.90 -28.98
C GLU A 222 5.48 30.07 -27.91
N GLU A 223 5.20 28.79 -27.84
CA GLU A 223 5.88 27.86 -26.93
C GLU A 223 7.37 27.69 -27.29
N SER A 224 7.69 27.63 -28.58
CA SER A 224 9.06 27.56 -29.07
C SER A 224 9.84 28.84 -28.72
N ALA A 225 9.24 30.02 -28.91
CA ALA A 225 9.84 31.28 -28.55
C ALA A 225 10.08 31.43 -27.03
N ALA A 226 9.14 30.98 -26.20
CA ALA A 226 9.28 30.95 -24.75
C ALA A 226 10.40 30.00 -24.31
N HIS A 227 10.53 28.85 -24.94
CA HIS A 227 11.62 27.89 -24.71
C HIS A 227 12.99 28.49 -25.03
N ASP A 228 13.13 29.12 -26.20
CA ASP A 228 14.38 29.74 -26.64
C ASP A 228 14.80 30.89 -25.69
N ALA A 229 13.85 31.72 -25.24
CA ALA A 229 14.10 32.76 -24.26
C ALA A 229 14.59 32.19 -22.91
N LEU A 230 14.04 31.06 -22.47
CA LEU A 230 14.47 30.33 -21.26
C LEU A 230 15.90 29.81 -21.42
N LEU A 231 16.21 29.14 -22.56
CA LEU A 231 17.56 28.67 -22.85
C LEU A 231 18.60 29.80 -22.86
N GLU A 232 18.27 30.96 -23.43
CA GLU A 232 19.15 32.10 -23.43
C GLU A 232 19.42 32.66 -22.02
N LYS A 233 18.39 32.63 -21.17
CA LYS A 233 18.51 33.00 -19.74
C LYS A 233 19.41 32.02 -18.97
N MET A 234 19.28 30.71 -19.25
CA MET A 234 20.12 29.67 -18.65
C MET A 234 21.58 29.77 -19.11
N ARG A 235 21.84 30.02 -20.39
CA ARG A 235 23.20 30.28 -20.92
C ARG A 235 23.88 31.49 -20.24
N LYS A 236 23.15 32.56 -19.97
CA LYS A 236 23.66 33.73 -19.26
C LYS A 236 23.95 33.45 -17.77
N SER A 237 23.35 32.46 -17.16
CA SER A 237 23.60 32.06 -15.76
C SER A 237 24.71 30.99 -15.58
N GLY A 238 25.31 30.50 -16.65
CA GLY A 238 26.60 29.79 -16.61
C GLY A 238 26.58 28.27 -16.68
N ALA A 239 25.44 27.59 -16.87
CA ALA A 239 25.40 26.13 -17.14
C ALA A 239 24.15 25.74 -17.90
N CYS A 240 24.25 25.62 -19.21
CA CYS A 240 23.20 24.99 -20.03
C CYS A 240 23.71 23.64 -20.52
N GLY A 241 23.14 22.53 -19.99
CA GLY A 241 23.49 21.18 -20.41
C GLY A 241 22.77 20.72 -21.71
N TRP A 242 22.14 21.67 -22.44
CA TRP A 242 21.35 21.41 -23.66
C TRP A 242 22.03 21.87 -24.94
N ASP A 243 23.29 22.28 -24.87
CA ASP A 243 24.08 22.56 -26.08
C ASP A 243 24.53 21.20 -26.64
N ILE A 244 23.76 20.67 -27.59
CA ILE A 244 24.13 19.51 -28.39
C ILE A 244 24.72 20.09 -29.68
N ASP A 245 26.02 19.82 -29.90
CA ASP A 245 26.69 20.06 -31.20
C ASP A 245 26.11 19.15 -32.30
#